data_ab3d87ed3d2fb6224d45f038010a1a5f
#
_entry.id   ab3d87ed3d2fb6224d45f038010a1a5f
#
_cell.length_a   1.000
_cell.length_b   1.000
_cell.length_c   1.000
_cell.angle_alpha   90.00
_cell.angle_beta   90.00
_cell.angle_gamma   90.00
#
_symmetry.space_group_name_H-M   'P 1'
#
loop_
_entity.id
_entity.type
_entity.pdbx_description
1 polymer ?
#
loop_
_entity_poly.entity_id
_entity_poly.type
_entity_poly.pdbx_seq_one_letter_code
_entity_poly.pdbx_strand_id
1 'polypeptide(L)'
;IYGPEANTAYTVINATDGQEFNIGKIKIRVLHTPGHTLESTCYLLIDEQGKEHCIFTGDTLFVGDVGRPDLLDGLMTKEALASKMYDSLNEKIKPLADDVIVYPAHGPGSACGKSMGKETFSTIGIQKQTNYALQEMTREAFIAAVTDGLTQPPPYFFEDARINKNGYTSIDEVIAKNTKALSVAAFKAEVENGAIILDTRVADNFEKGFVPG
;
A
#
# COMPACT_ATOMS: atom_id res chain seq x y z
N ILE A 1 -5.00 -12.28 8.09
CA ILE A 1 -5.63 -11.36 9.06
C ILE A 1 -5.65 -9.99 8.43
N TYR A 2 -6.80 -9.36 8.45
CA TYR A 2 -7.02 -8.00 7.98
C TYR A 2 -7.50 -7.15 9.15
N GLY A 3 -7.19 -5.86 9.12
CA GLY A 3 -7.70 -4.91 10.10
C GLY A 3 -9.19 -4.60 9.92
N PRO A 4 -9.75 -3.73 10.76
CA PRO A 4 -11.13 -3.26 10.64
C PRO A 4 -11.40 -2.63 9.27
N GLU A 5 -12.64 -2.71 8.82
CA GLU A 5 -13.15 -2.10 7.57
C GLU A 5 -12.56 -2.63 6.25
N ALA A 6 -11.84 -3.76 6.25
CA ALA A 6 -11.28 -4.34 5.02
C ALA A 6 -12.34 -4.66 3.97
N ASN A 7 -13.55 -5.10 4.38
CA ASN A 7 -14.72 -5.34 3.52
C ASN A 7 -14.40 -6.07 2.21
N THR A 8 -13.64 -7.18 2.30
CA THR A 8 -13.24 -7.99 1.15
C THR A 8 -14.38 -8.87 0.65
N ALA A 9 -14.41 -9.16 -0.65
CA ALA A 9 -15.38 -10.09 -1.24
C ALA A 9 -15.04 -11.58 -1.00
N TYR A 10 -13.90 -11.85 -0.37
CA TYR A 10 -13.45 -13.19 0.00
C TYR A 10 -13.30 -13.31 1.52
N THR A 11 -13.32 -14.56 2.03
CA THR A 11 -13.24 -14.81 3.46
C THR A 11 -11.89 -14.42 4.04
N VAL A 12 -11.91 -13.58 5.06
CA VAL A 12 -10.74 -13.14 5.83
C VAL A 12 -11.02 -13.20 7.32
N ILE A 13 -9.98 -13.18 8.13
CA ILE A 13 -10.11 -12.93 9.56
C ILE A 13 -10.05 -11.41 9.75
N ASN A 14 -11.19 -10.79 10.01
CA ASN A 14 -11.26 -9.37 10.36
C ASN A 14 -10.89 -9.20 11.83
N ALA A 15 -9.79 -8.52 12.09
CA ALA A 15 -9.36 -8.19 13.44
C ALA A 15 -9.97 -6.86 13.89
N THR A 16 -10.20 -6.72 15.17
CA THR A 16 -10.55 -5.44 15.78
C THR A 16 -9.31 -4.69 16.22
N ASP A 17 -9.44 -3.38 16.39
CA ASP A 17 -8.35 -2.54 16.94
C ASP A 17 -7.95 -3.04 18.33
N GLY A 18 -6.65 -3.14 18.58
CA GLY A 18 -6.09 -3.67 19.82
C GLY A 18 -6.13 -5.20 19.97
N GLN A 19 -6.73 -5.94 19.04
CA GLN A 19 -6.79 -7.40 19.11
C GLN A 19 -5.40 -8.01 19.02
N GLU A 20 -5.14 -9.03 19.85
CA GLU A 20 -3.87 -9.76 19.87
C GLU A 20 -4.03 -11.18 19.33
N PHE A 21 -3.05 -11.61 18.54
CA PHE A 21 -2.90 -12.96 18.03
C PHE A 21 -1.60 -13.57 18.54
N ASN A 22 -1.67 -14.80 19.06
CA ASN A 22 -0.48 -15.52 19.51
C ASN A 22 0.17 -16.29 18.35
N ILE A 23 1.47 -16.19 18.23
CA ILE A 23 2.30 -16.98 17.32
C ILE A 23 3.39 -17.64 18.17
N GLY A 24 3.10 -18.84 18.68
CA GLY A 24 3.95 -19.47 19.69
C GLY A 24 3.99 -18.63 20.95
N LYS A 25 5.16 -18.13 21.32
CA LYS A 25 5.38 -17.30 22.51
C LYS A 25 5.31 -15.81 22.27
N ILE A 26 5.30 -15.38 21.02
CA ILE A 26 5.19 -13.97 20.64
C ILE A 26 3.75 -13.62 20.33
N LYS A 27 3.45 -12.32 20.29
CA LYS A 27 2.13 -11.79 19.95
C LYS A 27 2.21 -10.76 18.84
N ILE A 28 1.15 -10.69 18.04
CA ILE A 28 0.91 -9.57 17.13
C ILE A 28 -0.31 -8.82 17.63
N ARG A 29 -0.15 -7.54 17.92
CA ARG A 29 -1.25 -6.62 18.23
C ARG A 29 -1.63 -5.83 17.00
N VAL A 30 -2.90 -5.78 16.71
CA VAL A 30 -3.48 -5.03 15.58
C VAL A 30 -3.72 -3.58 16.01
N LEU A 31 -3.20 -2.63 15.26
CA LEU A 31 -3.45 -1.21 15.44
C LEU A 31 -4.14 -0.67 14.20
N HIS A 32 -5.43 -0.33 14.30
CA HIS A 32 -6.16 0.29 13.19
C HIS A 32 -5.71 1.73 13.04
N THR A 33 -5.12 2.06 11.90
CA THR A 33 -4.46 3.34 11.63
C THR A 33 -4.98 3.98 10.34
N PRO A 34 -6.29 4.33 10.27
CA PRO A 34 -6.86 4.92 9.06
C PRO A 34 -6.16 6.24 8.71
N GLY A 35 -6.03 6.49 7.40
CA GLY A 35 -5.36 7.69 6.89
C GLY A 35 -4.87 7.56 5.46
N HIS A 36 -4.02 6.60 5.15
CA HIS A 36 -3.70 6.24 3.77
C HIS A 36 -4.93 5.65 3.07
N THR A 37 -5.57 4.66 3.73
CA THR A 37 -6.91 4.16 3.43
C THR A 37 -7.71 4.05 4.73
N LEU A 38 -9.02 3.75 4.66
CA LEU A 38 -9.85 3.56 5.86
C LEU A 38 -9.49 2.27 6.61
N GLU A 39 -9.13 1.23 5.88
CA GLU A 39 -8.74 -0.07 6.40
C GLU A 39 -7.26 -0.18 6.81
N SER A 40 -6.47 0.89 6.66
CA SER A 40 -5.06 0.91 7.01
C SER A 40 -4.81 0.40 8.43
N THR A 41 -3.84 -0.49 8.57
CA THR A 41 -3.58 -1.21 9.81
C THR A 41 -2.09 -1.47 9.98
N CYS A 42 -1.59 -1.21 11.17
CA CYS A 42 -0.25 -1.59 11.60
C CYS A 42 -0.30 -2.86 12.46
N TYR A 43 0.78 -3.62 12.45
CA TYR A 43 0.92 -4.85 13.24
C TYR A 43 2.13 -4.71 14.15
N LEU A 44 1.87 -4.63 15.46
CA LEU A 44 2.91 -4.51 16.49
C LEU A 44 3.29 -5.89 17.01
N LEU A 45 4.55 -6.27 16.85
CA LEU A 45 5.10 -7.51 17.39
C LEU A 45 5.56 -7.30 18.82
N ILE A 46 5.05 -8.14 19.70
CA ILE A 46 5.40 -8.19 21.12
C ILE A 46 6.15 -9.50 21.35
N ASP A 47 7.34 -9.42 21.91
CA ASP A 47 8.22 -10.55 22.16
C ASP A 47 7.72 -11.46 23.30
N GLU A 48 8.45 -12.55 23.56
CA GLU A 48 8.09 -13.51 24.60
C GLU A 48 8.24 -12.96 26.05
N GLN A 49 8.90 -11.82 26.22
CA GLN A 49 9.01 -11.09 27.48
C GLN A 49 7.88 -10.06 27.65
N GLY A 50 7.03 -9.90 26.65
CA GLY A 50 5.94 -8.91 26.64
C GLY A 50 6.37 -7.50 26.23
N LYS A 51 7.61 -7.36 25.70
CA LYS A 51 8.13 -6.09 25.22
C LYS A 51 7.73 -5.85 23.76
N GLU A 52 7.31 -4.63 23.44
CA GLU A 52 7.10 -4.17 22.08
C GLU A 52 8.45 -4.15 21.35
N HIS A 53 8.57 -4.93 20.27
CA HIS A 53 9.84 -5.15 19.58
C HIS A 53 9.91 -4.43 18.23
N CYS A 54 8.94 -4.66 17.37
CA CYS A 54 8.88 -4.01 16.08
C CYS A 54 7.43 -3.82 15.62
N ILE A 55 7.25 -2.89 14.69
CA ILE A 55 5.95 -2.59 14.07
C ILE A 55 6.05 -2.64 12.55
N PHE A 56 5.14 -3.37 11.92
CA PHE A 56 4.92 -3.39 10.48
C PHE A 56 3.88 -2.33 10.16
N THR A 57 4.31 -1.21 9.61
CA THR A 57 3.48 0.00 9.49
C THR A 57 2.68 0.07 8.19
N GLY A 58 2.90 -0.89 7.26
CA GLY A 58 2.25 -0.78 5.95
C GLY A 58 2.54 0.57 5.32
N ASP A 59 1.49 1.21 4.83
CA ASP A 59 1.54 2.55 4.24
C ASP A 59 1.09 3.65 5.24
N THR A 60 1.03 3.34 6.54
CA THR A 60 0.76 4.36 7.56
C THR A 60 1.98 5.22 7.82
N LEU A 61 3.15 4.60 8.01
CA LEU A 61 4.41 5.29 8.30
C LEU A 61 5.54 4.70 7.47
N PHE A 62 6.24 5.56 6.72
CA PHE A 62 7.48 5.27 6.02
C PHE A 62 8.68 5.86 6.74
N VAL A 63 9.90 5.51 6.32
CA VAL A 63 11.09 6.19 6.81
C VAL A 63 11.12 7.62 6.25
N GLY A 64 10.97 8.60 7.12
CA GLY A 64 10.98 10.03 6.77
C GLY A 64 9.67 10.57 6.15
N ASP A 65 8.64 9.73 5.95
CA ASP A 65 7.40 10.11 5.29
C ASP A 65 6.19 9.33 5.84
N VAL A 66 5.01 9.58 5.29
CA VAL A 66 3.76 8.85 5.54
C VAL A 66 3.07 8.54 4.22
N GLY A 67 2.16 7.57 4.24
CA GLY A 67 1.34 7.26 3.06
C GLY A 67 0.46 8.43 2.64
N ARG A 68 0.29 8.59 1.34
CA ARG A 68 -0.57 9.64 0.78
C ARG A 68 -2.04 9.40 1.12
N PRO A 69 -2.82 10.44 1.50
CA PRO A 69 -4.21 10.27 1.94
C PRO A 69 -5.27 10.47 0.84
N ASP A 70 -4.91 10.36 -0.46
CA ASP A 70 -5.77 10.75 -1.58
C ASP A 70 -6.17 9.59 -2.50
N LEU A 71 -6.13 8.34 -2.00
CA LEU A 71 -6.40 7.16 -2.82
C LEU A 71 -7.84 6.63 -2.74
N LEU A 72 -8.74 7.30 -2.01
CA LEU A 72 -10.16 6.94 -1.90
C LEU A 72 -11.04 7.91 -2.69
N ASP A 73 -10.85 7.96 -4.01
CA ASP A 73 -11.58 8.85 -4.90
C ASP A 73 -13.11 8.69 -4.76
N GLY A 74 -13.79 9.81 -4.50
CA GLY A 74 -15.25 9.88 -4.37
C GLY A 74 -15.84 9.33 -3.07
N LEU A 75 -15.07 8.63 -2.23
CA LEU A 75 -15.55 8.11 -0.95
C LEU A 75 -15.24 9.05 0.23
N MET A 76 -14.06 9.64 0.22
CA MET A 76 -13.61 10.56 1.28
C MET A 76 -12.60 11.55 0.72
N THR A 77 -12.63 12.79 1.20
CA THR A 77 -11.65 13.80 0.78
C THR A 77 -10.27 13.50 1.35
N LYS A 78 -9.22 13.94 0.67
CA LYS A 78 -7.84 13.79 1.16
C LYS A 78 -7.63 14.48 2.51
N GLU A 79 -8.32 15.59 2.77
CA GLU A 79 -8.26 16.30 4.05
C GLU A 79 -8.88 15.47 5.17
N ALA A 80 -9.99 14.79 4.90
CA ALA A 80 -10.65 13.94 5.89
C ALA A 80 -9.80 12.69 6.21
N LEU A 81 -9.14 12.10 5.21
CA LEU A 81 -8.19 11.00 5.42
C LEU A 81 -6.93 11.46 6.16
N ALA A 82 -6.38 12.61 5.80
CA ALA A 82 -5.24 13.22 6.50
C ALA A 82 -5.58 13.52 7.98
N SER A 83 -6.80 13.96 8.25
CA SER A 83 -7.27 14.16 9.64
C SER A 83 -7.29 12.85 10.44
N LYS A 84 -7.76 11.75 9.83
CA LYS A 84 -7.71 10.43 10.48
C LYS A 84 -6.26 9.94 10.66
N MET A 85 -5.39 10.21 9.71
CA MET A 85 -3.96 9.88 9.82
C MET A 85 -3.30 10.62 11.00
N TYR A 86 -3.65 11.89 11.18
CA TYR A 86 -3.19 12.67 12.34
C TYR A 86 -3.53 11.97 13.66
N ASP A 87 -4.78 11.52 13.83
CA ASP A 87 -5.19 10.78 15.03
C ASP A 87 -4.42 9.46 15.15
N SER A 88 -4.33 8.69 14.07
CA SER A 88 -3.61 7.41 14.03
C SER A 88 -2.15 7.55 14.46
N LEU A 89 -1.45 8.56 13.96
CA LEU A 89 -0.05 8.80 14.30
C LEU A 89 0.12 9.27 15.74
N ASN A 90 -0.71 10.20 16.21
CA ASN A 90 -0.57 10.77 17.56
C ASN A 90 -1.02 9.81 18.66
N GLU A 91 -2.09 9.03 18.43
CA GLU A 91 -2.67 8.16 19.45
C GLU A 91 -2.03 6.76 19.50
N LYS A 92 -1.51 6.26 18.36
CA LYS A 92 -1.07 4.86 18.26
C LYS A 92 0.41 4.68 17.91
N ILE A 93 0.99 5.57 17.13
CA ILE A 93 2.38 5.44 16.69
C ILE A 93 3.34 6.20 17.61
N LYS A 94 3.09 7.49 17.85
CA LYS A 94 3.94 8.30 18.73
C LYS A 94 4.06 7.77 20.17
N PRO A 95 3.03 7.14 20.79
CA PRO A 95 3.16 6.59 22.15
C PRO A 95 4.07 5.38 22.27
N LEU A 96 4.41 4.70 21.17
CA LEU A 96 5.31 3.54 21.19
C LEU A 96 6.71 3.94 21.66
N ALA A 97 7.42 3.00 22.28
CA ALA A 97 8.77 3.21 22.78
C ALA A 97 9.75 3.52 21.63
N ASP A 98 10.74 4.34 21.92
CA ASP A 98 11.67 4.86 20.90
C ASP A 98 12.53 3.78 20.25
N ASP A 99 12.75 2.64 20.92
CA ASP A 99 13.53 1.50 20.44
C ASP A 99 12.70 0.51 19.58
N VAL A 100 11.39 0.70 19.47
CA VAL A 100 10.55 -0.13 18.58
C VAL A 100 10.99 0.07 17.12
N ILE A 101 11.33 -1.03 16.46
CA ILE A 101 11.78 -1.03 15.06
C ILE A 101 10.60 -0.83 14.13
N VAL A 102 10.73 0.05 13.15
CA VAL A 102 9.71 0.34 12.12
C VAL A 102 10.05 -0.37 10.83
N TYR A 103 9.16 -1.23 10.34
CA TYR A 103 9.24 -1.88 9.03
C TYR A 103 8.09 -1.40 8.15
N PRO A 104 8.34 -0.47 7.20
CA PRO A 104 7.32 0.02 6.28
C PRO A 104 7.07 -0.96 5.12
N ALA A 105 5.94 -0.80 4.41
CA ALA A 105 5.66 -1.60 3.22
C ALA A 105 6.48 -1.15 1.99
N HIS A 106 6.85 0.11 1.92
CA HIS A 106 7.55 0.69 0.77
C HIS A 106 8.79 1.48 1.21
N GLY A 107 9.73 1.59 0.26
CA GLY A 107 10.90 2.46 0.33
C GLY A 107 10.93 3.45 -0.84
N PRO A 108 12.10 4.06 -1.11
CA PRO A 108 12.25 5.11 -2.13
C PRO A 108 11.85 4.61 -3.52
N GLY A 109 11.16 5.48 -4.27
CA GLY A 109 10.66 5.19 -5.61
C GLY A 109 9.20 4.72 -5.67
N SER A 110 8.55 4.41 -4.54
CA SER A 110 7.11 4.15 -4.52
C SER A 110 6.32 5.44 -4.67
N ALA A 111 5.20 5.37 -5.41
CA ALA A 111 4.25 6.49 -5.55
C ALA A 111 3.32 6.66 -4.33
N CYS A 112 3.46 5.82 -3.30
CA CYS A 112 2.64 5.88 -2.09
C CYS A 112 3.09 6.93 -1.07
N GLY A 113 4.27 7.53 -1.25
CA GLY A 113 4.79 8.63 -0.45
C GLY A 113 5.44 9.71 -1.31
N LYS A 114 5.79 10.85 -0.71
CA LYS A 114 6.39 12.00 -1.40
C LYS A 114 7.92 12.02 -1.33
N SER A 115 8.47 11.66 -0.18
CA SER A 115 9.87 11.92 0.16
C SER A 115 10.44 10.85 1.10
N MET A 116 10.25 9.58 0.75
CA MET A 116 10.75 8.46 1.56
C MET A 116 12.26 8.41 1.62
N GLY A 117 12.81 8.12 2.80
CA GLY A 117 14.22 7.87 3.03
C GLY A 117 14.75 6.64 2.27
N LYS A 118 16.07 6.50 2.22
CA LYS A 118 16.72 5.37 1.53
C LYS A 118 16.77 4.09 2.38
N GLU A 119 16.59 4.24 3.67
CA GLU A 119 16.64 3.16 4.64
C GLU A 119 15.41 2.28 4.51
N THR A 120 15.59 0.96 4.67
CA THR A 120 14.51 -0.04 4.60
C THR A 120 13.81 -0.28 5.94
N PHE A 121 14.37 0.23 7.03
CA PHE A 121 13.79 0.21 8.38
C PHE A 121 14.33 1.40 9.19
N SER A 122 13.70 1.67 10.32
CA SER A 122 14.09 2.73 11.23
C SER A 122 13.67 2.37 12.66
N THR A 123 13.62 3.33 13.59
CA THR A 123 12.99 3.19 14.90
C THR A 123 12.00 4.31 15.13
N ILE A 124 11.06 4.11 16.05
CA ILE A 124 10.07 5.14 16.42
C ILE A 124 10.79 6.40 16.89
N GLY A 125 11.85 6.27 17.71
CA GLY A 125 12.61 7.42 18.20
C GLY A 125 13.29 8.22 17.09
N ILE A 126 13.89 7.56 16.09
CA ILE A 126 14.46 8.24 14.93
C ILE A 126 13.34 8.94 14.13
N GLN A 127 12.21 8.26 13.91
CA GLN A 127 11.09 8.85 13.17
C GLN A 127 10.49 10.07 13.90
N LYS A 128 10.38 10.04 15.23
CA LYS A 128 9.99 11.22 16.03
C LYS A 128 10.92 12.42 15.83
N GLN A 129 12.21 12.18 15.54
CA GLN A 129 13.19 13.26 15.35
C GLN A 129 13.28 13.76 13.91
N THR A 130 13.09 12.88 12.92
CA THR A 130 13.42 13.16 11.51
C THR A 130 12.22 13.19 10.57
N ASN A 131 11.12 12.53 10.91
CA ASN A 131 9.95 12.48 10.07
C ASN A 131 9.06 13.71 10.32
N TYR A 132 8.80 14.49 9.28
CA TYR A 132 7.99 15.71 9.39
C TYR A 132 6.59 15.44 9.95
N ALA A 133 5.99 14.30 9.60
CA ALA A 133 4.63 13.95 10.00
C ALA A 133 4.51 13.56 11.50
N LEU A 134 5.63 13.28 12.17
CA LEU A 134 5.67 13.00 13.61
C LEU A 134 6.10 14.19 14.45
N GLN A 135 6.39 15.35 13.83
CA GLN A 135 6.69 16.58 14.56
C GLN A 135 5.46 17.15 15.28
N GLU A 136 5.70 17.97 16.30
CA GLU A 136 4.62 18.69 16.97
C GLU A 136 4.03 19.74 16.04
N MET A 137 2.76 19.58 15.70
CA MET A 137 2.00 20.53 14.87
C MET A 137 0.50 20.42 15.13
N THR A 138 -0.24 21.46 14.73
CA THR A 138 -1.70 21.40 14.78
C THR A 138 -2.24 20.45 13.70
N ARG A 139 -3.46 19.98 13.88
CA ARG A 139 -4.13 19.13 12.88
C ARG A 139 -4.20 19.81 11.51
N GLU A 140 -4.51 21.09 11.46
CA GLU A 140 -4.62 21.88 10.23
C GLU A 140 -3.26 21.97 9.51
N ALA A 141 -2.18 22.21 10.26
CA ALA A 141 -0.83 22.24 9.72
C ALA A 141 -0.40 20.86 9.18
N PHE A 142 -0.75 19.78 9.88
CA PHE A 142 -0.51 18.42 9.43
C PHE A 142 -1.25 18.12 8.13
N ILE A 143 -2.57 18.41 8.08
CA ILE A 143 -3.38 18.20 6.87
C ILE A 143 -2.76 18.96 5.69
N ALA A 144 -2.42 20.23 5.86
CA ALA A 144 -1.76 21.00 4.83
C ALA A 144 -0.45 20.34 4.37
N ALA A 145 0.42 19.94 5.32
CA ALA A 145 1.71 19.34 5.01
C ALA A 145 1.60 18.02 4.23
N VAL A 146 0.69 17.12 4.61
CA VAL A 146 0.58 15.80 3.95
C VAL A 146 -0.17 15.85 2.62
N THR A 147 -1.04 16.86 2.42
CA THR A 147 -1.83 17.00 1.18
C THR A 147 -1.19 17.93 0.15
N ASP A 148 -0.14 18.66 0.53
CA ASP A 148 0.61 19.54 -0.39
C ASP A 148 1.51 18.73 -1.32
N GLY A 149 1.63 19.16 -2.57
CA GLY A 149 2.55 18.61 -3.56
C GLY A 149 2.25 17.16 -3.97
N LEU A 150 1.06 16.62 -3.70
CA LEU A 150 0.66 15.30 -4.16
C LEU A 150 0.54 15.28 -5.68
N THR A 151 1.33 14.43 -6.34
CA THR A 151 1.19 14.15 -7.77
C THR A 151 -0.05 13.29 -8.03
N GLN A 152 -0.63 13.40 -9.22
CA GLN A 152 -1.76 12.54 -9.58
C GLN A 152 -1.38 11.06 -9.41
N PRO A 153 -2.21 10.23 -8.73
CA PRO A 153 -1.91 8.82 -8.58
C PRO A 153 -1.87 8.12 -9.94
N PRO A 154 -1.03 7.09 -10.10
CA PRO A 154 -1.03 6.28 -11.31
C PRO A 154 -2.43 5.74 -11.62
N PRO A 155 -2.90 5.73 -12.87
CA PRO A 155 -4.25 5.32 -13.22
C PRO A 155 -4.63 3.90 -12.77
N TYR A 156 -3.65 3.00 -12.66
CA TYR A 156 -3.87 1.62 -12.25
C TYR A 156 -4.11 1.44 -10.74
N PHE A 157 -3.83 2.44 -9.88
CA PHE A 157 -4.01 2.31 -8.43
C PHE A 157 -5.43 1.94 -8.02
N PHE A 158 -6.42 2.57 -8.64
CA PHE A 158 -7.84 2.30 -8.34
C PHE A 158 -8.25 0.90 -8.76
N GLU A 159 -7.74 0.42 -9.88
CA GLU A 159 -8.00 -0.94 -10.37
C GLU A 159 -7.32 -1.98 -9.46
N ASP A 160 -6.07 -1.75 -9.06
CA ASP A 160 -5.35 -2.63 -8.13
C ASP A 160 -6.05 -2.69 -6.77
N ALA A 161 -6.52 -1.56 -6.24
CA ALA A 161 -7.30 -1.54 -5.00
C ALA A 161 -8.62 -2.33 -5.15
N ARG A 162 -9.30 -2.21 -6.29
CA ARG A 162 -10.52 -2.97 -6.61
C ARG A 162 -10.24 -4.48 -6.69
N ILE A 163 -9.16 -4.87 -7.35
CA ILE A 163 -8.74 -6.28 -7.46
C ILE A 163 -8.38 -6.83 -6.09
N ASN A 164 -7.63 -6.10 -5.29
CA ASN A 164 -7.24 -6.52 -3.94
C ASN A 164 -8.46 -6.71 -3.02
N LYS A 165 -9.49 -5.88 -3.18
CA LYS A 165 -10.73 -5.97 -2.40
C LYS A 165 -11.66 -7.08 -2.86
N ASN A 166 -11.81 -7.26 -4.17
CA ASN A 166 -12.77 -8.18 -4.77
C ASN A 166 -12.19 -9.57 -5.06
N GLY A 167 -10.89 -9.73 -4.97
CA GLY A 167 -10.17 -10.91 -5.43
C GLY A 167 -9.89 -10.88 -6.93
N TYR A 168 -9.15 -11.84 -7.40
CA TYR A 168 -8.71 -11.97 -8.78
C TYR A 168 -8.87 -13.40 -9.29
N THR A 169 -8.93 -13.55 -10.61
CA THR A 169 -8.88 -14.86 -11.28
C THR A 169 -7.51 -15.48 -11.07
N SER A 170 -7.43 -16.79 -10.79
CA SER A 170 -6.16 -17.48 -10.59
C SER A 170 -5.24 -17.30 -11.81
N ILE A 171 -3.92 -17.25 -11.57
CA ILE A 171 -2.93 -17.12 -12.65
C ILE A 171 -3.06 -18.26 -13.66
N ASP A 172 -3.37 -19.47 -13.23
CA ASP A 172 -3.54 -20.64 -14.09
C ASP A 172 -4.75 -20.47 -15.01
N GLU A 173 -5.86 -19.95 -14.51
CA GLU A 173 -7.05 -19.65 -15.34
C GLU A 173 -6.77 -18.54 -16.35
N VAL A 174 -6.05 -17.48 -15.91
CA VAL A 174 -5.63 -16.39 -16.82
C VAL A 174 -4.74 -16.91 -17.92
N ILE A 175 -3.74 -17.73 -17.59
CA ILE A 175 -2.85 -18.36 -18.56
C ILE A 175 -3.66 -19.26 -19.52
N ALA A 176 -4.47 -20.18 -19.00
CA ALA A 176 -5.26 -21.10 -19.82
C ALA A 176 -6.18 -20.37 -20.82
N LYS A 177 -6.75 -19.23 -20.39
CA LYS A 177 -7.65 -18.44 -21.22
C LYS A 177 -6.92 -17.60 -22.26
N ASN A 178 -5.76 -17.04 -21.92
CA ASN A 178 -5.13 -15.96 -22.70
C ASN A 178 -3.86 -16.38 -23.48
N THR A 179 -3.32 -17.58 -23.25
CA THR A 179 -2.13 -18.08 -23.98
C THR A 179 -2.47 -18.99 -25.17
N LYS A 180 -3.63 -18.78 -25.77
CA LYS A 180 -4.02 -19.53 -26.97
C LYS A 180 -3.28 -19.00 -28.21
N ALA A 181 -2.47 -19.84 -28.82
CA ALA A 181 -1.83 -19.51 -30.08
C ALA A 181 -2.88 -19.32 -31.20
N LEU A 182 -2.81 -18.20 -31.88
CA LEU A 182 -3.68 -17.89 -33.01
C LEU A 182 -3.00 -18.33 -34.33
N SER A 183 -3.80 -18.84 -35.27
CA SER A 183 -3.34 -18.96 -36.66
C SER A 183 -3.16 -17.56 -37.26
N VAL A 184 -2.39 -17.46 -38.35
CA VAL A 184 -2.20 -16.15 -39.04
C VAL A 184 -3.54 -15.54 -39.46
N ALA A 185 -4.47 -16.35 -39.95
CA ALA A 185 -5.80 -15.88 -40.35
C ALA A 185 -6.61 -15.35 -39.14
N ALA A 186 -6.60 -16.10 -38.01
CA ALA A 186 -7.28 -15.65 -36.78
C ALA A 186 -6.64 -14.40 -36.21
N PHE A 187 -5.30 -14.30 -36.22
CA PHE A 187 -4.61 -13.08 -35.78
C PHE A 187 -5.01 -11.85 -36.62
N LYS A 188 -5.03 -11.97 -37.94
CA LYS A 188 -5.47 -10.89 -38.81
C LYS A 188 -6.92 -10.46 -38.54
N ALA A 189 -7.81 -11.42 -38.34
CA ALA A 189 -9.21 -11.11 -38.02
C ALA A 189 -9.33 -10.37 -36.69
N GLU A 190 -8.57 -10.71 -35.66
CA GLU A 190 -8.56 -9.97 -34.39
C GLU A 190 -8.06 -8.53 -34.56
N VAL A 191 -6.99 -8.34 -35.36
CA VAL A 191 -6.48 -6.99 -35.66
C VAL A 191 -7.51 -6.15 -36.44
N GLU A 192 -8.16 -6.73 -37.45
CA GLU A 192 -9.23 -6.09 -38.21
C GLU A 192 -10.44 -5.71 -37.33
N ASN A 193 -10.68 -6.49 -36.26
CA ASN A 193 -11.70 -6.21 -35.24
C ASN A 193 -11.24 -5.20 -34.16
N GLY A 194 -10.06 -4.61 -34.30
CA GLY A 194 -9.57 -3.54 -33.43
C GLY A 194 -8.69 -4.01 -32.26
N ALA A 195 -8.19 -5.26 -32.27
CA ALA A 195 -7.24 -5.72 -31.27
C ALA A 195 -5.91 -4.94 -31.38
N ILE A 196 -5.37 -4.53 -30.22
CA ILE A 196 -4.07 -3.85 -30.13
C ILE A 196 -2.95 -4.90 -30.17
N ILE A 197 -1.95 -4.69 -31.03
CA ILE A 197 -0.76 -5.53 -31.10
C ILE A 197 0.27 -4.99 -30.12
N LEU A 198 0.68 -5.80 -29.13
CA LEU A 198 1.80 -5.51 -28.24
C LEU A 198 2.92 -6.50 -28.48
N ASP A 199 4.02 -6.05 -29.07
CA ASP A 199 5.21 -6.87 -29.25
C ASP A 199 6.10 -6.80 -28.03
N THR A 200 6.20 -7.91 -27.29
CA THR A 200 6.98 -8.01 -26.04
C THR A 200 8.38 -8.59 -26.26
N ARG A 201 8.80 -8.82 -27.52
CA ARG A 201 10.15 -9.33 -27.83
C ARG A 201 11.20 -8.26 -27.53
N VAL A 202 12.43 -8.71 -27.25
CA VAL A 202 13.59 -7.80 -27.11
C VAL A 202 13.86 -7.04 -28.41
N ALA A 203 14.43 -5.83 -28.32
CA ALA A 203 14.65 -4.93 -29.44
C ALA A 203 15.33 -5.60 -30.65
N ASP A 204 16.40 -6.37 -30.44
CA ASP A 204 17.12 -7.09 -31.50
C ASP A 204 16.24 -8.05 -32.32
N ASN A 205 15.21 -8.61 -31.71
CA ASN A 205 14.27 -9.51 -32.40
C ASN A 205 13.16 -8.71 -33.12
N PHE A 206 12.74 -7.58 -32.54
CA PHE A 206 11.80 -6.67 -33.15
C PHE A 206 12.36 -6.06 -34.44
N GLU A 207 13.62 -5.63 -34.43
CA GLU A 207 14.31 -5.03 -35.58
C GLU A 207 14.44 -6.00 -36.78
N LYS A 208 14.48 -7.30 -36.55
CA LYS A 208 14.54 -8.34 -37.60
C LYS A 208 13.22 -8.53 -38.35
N GLY A 209 12.15 -7.98 -37.83
CA GLY A 209 10.82 -8.01 -38.42
C GLY A 209 9.73 -7.90 -37.35
N PHE A 210 8.69 -7.15 -37.64
CA PHE A 210 7.54 -6.93 -36.76
C PHE A 210 6.25 -6.96 -37.58
N VAL A 211 5.13 -7.11 -36.89
CA VAL A 211 3.81 -6.96 -37.49
C VAL A 211 3.49 -5.46 -37.53
N PRO A 212 3.30 -4.85 -38.71
CA PRO A 212 2.91 -3.46 -38.80
C PRO A 212 1.47 -3.27 -38.30
N GLY A 213 1.22 -2.18 -37.51
CA GLY A 213 -0.09 -1.87 -36.98
C GLY A 213 -0.10 -0.55 -36.23
#